data_92abe43891244fe5db2dc6c60b1c18a4
#
_entry.id   92abe43891244fe5db2dc6c60b1c18a4
#
_cell.length_a   1.000
_cell.length_b   1.000
_cell.length_c   1.000
_cell.angle_alpha   90.00
_cell.angle_beta   90.00
_cell.angle_gamma   90.00
#
_symmetry.space_group_name_H-M   'P 1'
#
loop_
_entity.id
_entity.type
_entity.pdbx_description
1 polymer ?
#
loop_
_entity_poly.entity_id
_entity_poly.type
_entity_poly.pdbx_seq_one_letter_code
_entity_poly.pdbx_strand_id
1 'polypeptide(L)'
;MERYADGDDAAFGDVYDALAPQLCSFLRPAIGEHAEDLVQQTFCQVHMARGSFIRGACVKPWVFAIARRLLIDRLRRVKHEAAARAEQPLWAPLRVHGPDEALSATETATQLRETLGSIPAGQREALVLLRGEGLSVREAAVVLGTTAAAVKLRAGRALQALRRALEGRRGLGRRKRSTTRPRSGGMGS
;
A
#
# COMPACT_ATOMS: atom_id res chain seq x y z
N MET A 1 -14.22 -16.50 10.84
CA MET A 1 -13.58 -15.91 12.05
C MET A 1 -14.29 -16.30 13.34
N GLU A 2 -15.61 -16.15 13.43
CA GLU A 2 -16.36 -16.51 14.66
C GLU A 2 -16.14 -17.97 15.07
N ARG A 3 -16.31 -18.92 14.13
CA ARG A 3 -16.02 -20.34 14.38
C ARG A 3 -14.59 -20.55 14.92
N TYR A 4 -13.63 -19.83 14.34
CA TYR A 4 -12.24 -19.89 14.80
C TYR A 4 -12.04 -19.30 16.20
N ALA A 5 -12.70 -18.18 16.51
CA ALA A 5 -12.70 -17.58 17.85
C ALA A 5 -13.34 -18.49 18.90
N ASP A 6 -14.30 -19.33 18.48
CA ASP A 6 -14.98 -20.34 19.33
C ASP A 6 -14.17 -21.64 19.49
N GLY A 7 -12.96 -21.72 18.91
CA GLY A 7 -12.06 -22.88 19.07
C GLY A 7 -12.08 -23.86 17.90
N ASP A 8 -12.79 -23.56 16.79
CA ASP A 8 -12.73 -24.36 15.57
C ASP A 8 -11.47 -24.01 14.78
N ASP A 9 -10.37 -24.69 15.08
CA ASP A 9 -9.08 -24.47 14.42
C ASP A 9 -9.12 -24.76 12.92
N ALA A 10 -10.05 -25.59 12.41
CA ALA A 10 -10.22 -25.85 10.99
C ALA A 10 -10.66 -24.59 10.22
N ALA A 11 -11.38 -23.67 10.88
CA ALA A 11 -11.79 -22.40 10.29
C ALA A 11 -10.63 -21.39 10.14
N PHE A 12 -9.44 -21.68 10.63
CA PHE A 12 -8.25 -20.83 10.45
C PHE A 12 -7.83 -20.77 8.98
N GLY A 13 -7.84 -21.89 8.28
CA GLY A 13 -7.48 -21.98 6.86
C GLY A 13 -8.31 -21.02 6.01
N ASP A 14 -9.63 -21.01 6.22
CA ASP A 14 -10.55 -20.12 5.50
C ASP A 14 -10.20 -18.63 5.69
N VAL A 15 -9.83 -18.25 6.92
CA VAL A 15 -9.46 -16.86 7.26
C VAL A 15 -8.11 -16.51 6.65
N TYR A 16 -7.15 -17.42 6.70
CA TYR A 16 -5.82 -17.25 6.13
C TYR A 16 -5.90 -17.08 4.60
N ASP A 17 -6.54 -18.01 3.91
CA ASP A 17 -6.63 -18.01 2.45
C ASP A 17 -7.35 -16.76 1.92
N ALA A 18 -8.37 -16.29 2.64
CA ALA A 18 -9.10 -15.10 2.26
C ALA A 18 -8.30 -13.81 2.45
N LEU A 19 -7.45 -13.71 3.48
CA LEU A 19 -6.83 -12.44 3.87
C LEU A 19 -5.33 -12.36 3.62
N ALA A 20 -4.59 -13.47 3.56
CA ALA A 20 -3.14 -13.47 3.38
C ALA A 20 -2.69 -12.78 2.07
N PRO A 21 -3.32 -13.03 0.89
CA PRO A 21 -2.95 -12.33 -0.33
C PRO A 21 -3.17 -10.82 -0.25
N GLN A 22 -4.27 -10.40 0.39
CA GLN A 22 -4.61 -9.00 0.56
C GLN A 22 -3.64 -8.30 1.51
N LEU A 23 -3.28 -8.94 2.62
CA LEU A 23 -2.27 -8.44 3.55
C LEU A 23 -0.90 -8.32 2.88
N CYS A 24 -0.50 -9.32 2.10
CA CYS A 24 0.75 -9.28 1.35
C CYS A 24 0.77 -8.08 0.39
N SER A 25 -0.32 -7.85 -0.36
CA SER A 25 -0.49 -6.69 -1.24
C SER A 25 -0.38 -5.36 -0.48
N PHE A 26 -0.98 -5.28 0.71
CA PHE A 26 -0.94 -4.09 1.57
C PHE A 26 0.46 -3.82 2.15
N LEU A 27 1.19 -4.86 2.56
CA LEU A 27 2.48 -4.75 3.24
C LEU A 27 3.67 -4.62 2.27
N ARG A 28 3.64 -5.31 1.13
CA ARG A 28 4.73 -5.36 0.14
C ARG A 28 5.23 -3.99 -0.30
N PRO A 29 4.41 -2.97 -0.53
CA PRO A 29 4.89 -1.62 -0.86
C PRO A 29 5.77 -0.98 0.21
N ALA A 30 5.66 -1.41 1.46
CA ALA A 30 6.39 -0.83 2.59
C ALA A 30 7.67 -1.59 2.94
N ILE A 31 7.69 -2.92 2.77
CA ILE A 31 8.77 -3.78 3.27
C ILE A 31 9.27 -4.81 2.25
N GLY A 32 8.79 -4.76 1.00
CA GLY A 32 9.27 -5.61 -0.08
C GLY A 32 9.10 -7.10 0.20
N GLU A 33 10.18 -7.86 0.02
CA GLU A 33 10.24 -9.32 0.20
C GLU A 33 9.88 -9.79 1.62
N HIS A 34 10.03 -8.93 2.61
CA HIS A 34 9.67 -9.24 4.00
C HIS A 34 8.16 -9.20 4.26
N ALA A 35 7.34 -8.98 3.25
CA ALA A 35 5.88 -8.90 3.43
C ALA A 35 5.31 -10.24 3.89
N GLU A 36 5.79 -11.35 3.35
CA GLU A 36 5.32 -12.70 3.70
C GLU A 36 5.62 -13.05 5.15
N ASP A 37 6.83 -12.72 5.64
CA ASP A 37 7.19 -12.90 7.06
C ASP A 37 6.23 -12.12 7.98
N LEU A 38 5.89 -10.88 7.58
CA LEU A 38 5.01 -10.05 8.38
C LEU A 38 3.56 -10.53 8.31
N VAL A 39 3.12 -11.12 7.20
CA VAL A 39 1.83 -11.81 7.10
C VAL A 39 1.77 -12.97 8.08
N GLN A 40 2.80 -13.83 8.11
CA GLN A 40 2.86 -14.94 9.05
C GLN A 40 2.82 -14.45 10.51
N GLN A 41 3.63 -13.43 10.86
CA GLN A 41 3.60 -12.82 12.18
C GLN A 41 2.22 -12.24 12.53
N THR A 42 1.53 -11.65 11.53
CA THR A 42 0.16 -11.14 11.71
C THR A 42 -0.78 -12.27 12.09
N PHE A 43 -0.74 -13.41 11.39
CA PHE A 43 -1.61 -14.53 11.70
C PHE A 43 -1.26 -15.22 13.02
N CYS A 44 0.01 -15.24 13.42
CA CYS A 44 0.37 -15.65 14.78
C CYS A 44 -0.30 -14.75 15.84
N GLN A 45 -0.28 -13.43 15.65
CA GLN A 45 -0.96 -12.48 16.53
C GLN A 45 -2.49 -12.64 16.49
N VAL A 46 -3.07 -12.88 15.31
CA VAL A 46 -4.50 -13.21 15.15
C VAL A 46 -4.85 -14.45 15.96
N HIS A 47 -4.03 -15.50 15.90
CA HIS A 47 -4.23 -16.72 16.68
C HIS A 47 -4.21 -16.45 18.18
N MET A 48 -3.20 -15.73 18.65
CA MET A 48 -3.07 -15.38 20.07
C MET A 48 -4.20 -14.48 20.58
N ALA A 49 -4.71 -13.59 19.72
CA ALA A 49 -5.74 -12.62 20.05
C ALA A 49 -7.17 -13.09 19.71
N ARG A 50 -7.35 -14.33 19.21
CA ARG A 50 -8.66 -14.81 18.70
C ARG A 50 -9.80 -14.69 19.70
N GLY A 51 -9.51 -14.93 20.98
CA GLY A 51 -10.50 -14.81 22.05
C GLY A 51 -10.97 -13.37 22.35
N SER A 52 -10.26 -12.36 21.85
CA SER A 52 -10.65 -10.95 21.95
C SER A 52 -11.47 -10.46 20.75
N PHE A 53 -11.71 -11.31 19.75
CA PHE A 53 -12.50 -10.95 18.60
C PHE A 53 -13.97 -10.74 18.96
N ILE A 54 -14.50 -9.57 18.62
CA ILE A 54 -15.91 -9.22 18.91
C ILE A 54 -16.80 -9.89 17.86
N ARG A 55 -17.72 -10.75 18.31
CA ARG A 55 -18.71 -11.39 17.42
C ARG A 55 -19.51 -10.34 16.64
N GLY A 56 -19.80 -10.63 15.39
CA GLY A 56 -20.49 -9.71 14.48
C GLY A 56 -19.60 -8.60 13.92
N ALA A 57 -18.36 -8.45 14.38
CA ALA A 57 -17.44 -7.48 13.81
C ALA A 57 -16.84 -7.98 12.47
N CYS A 58 -16.51 -7.04 11.58
CA CYS A 58 -15.78 -7.38 10.36
C CYS A 58 -14.34 -7.82 10.71
N VAL A 59 -13.96 -9.03 10.27
CA VAL A 59 -12.64 -9.59 10.52
C VAL A 59 -11.53 -8.83 9.80
N LYS A 60 -11.78 -8.39 8.58
CA LYS A 60 -10.77 -7.74 7.73
C LYS A 60 -10.15 -6.50 8.39
N PRO A 61 -10.89 -5.49 8.86
CA PRO A 61 -10.31 -4.33 9.54
C PRO A 61 -9.50 -4.71 10.79
N TRP A 62 -9.95 -5.71 11.53
CA TRP A 62 -9.26 -6.16 12.74
C TRP A 62 -7.89 -6.77 12.43
N VAL A 63 -7.82 -7.67 11.44
CA VAL A 63 -6.55 -8.29 11.00
C VAL A 63 -5.62 -7.25 10.38
N PHE A 64 -6.13 -6.32 9.56
CA PHE A 64 -5.35 -5.23 8.99
C PHE A 64 -4.81 -4.25 10.05
N ALA A 65 -5.54 -4.01 11.14
CA ALA A 65 -5.04 -3.21 12.25
C ALA A 65 -3.85 -3.88 12.96
N ILE A 66 -3.89 -5.20 13.14
CA ILE A 66 -2.77 -5.98 13.69
C ILE A 66 -1.56 -5.90 12.74
N ALA A 67 -1.75 -6.17 11.47
CA ALA A 67 -0.69 -6.10 10.45
C ALA A 67 -0.03 -4.72 10.41
N ARG A 68 -0.83 -3.65 10.41
CA ARG A 68 -0.31 -2.29 10.41
C ARG A 68 0.49 -1.96 11.66
N ARG A 69 0.06 -2.41 12.83
CA ARG A 69 0.82 -2.24 14.08
C ARG A 69 2.19 -2.89 13.97
N LEU A 70 2.24 -4.15 13.54
CA LEU A 70 3.49 -4.87 13.33
C LEU A 70 4.40 -4.19 12.30
N LEU A 71 3.82 -3.67 11.21
CA LEU A 71 4.55 -2.89 10.20
C LEU A 71 5.22 -1.65 10.81
N ILE A 72 4.47 -0.86 11.57
CA ILE A 72 4.99 0.34 12.22
C ILE A 72 6.11 -0.01 13.19
N ASP A 73 5.95 -1.06 13.99
CA ASP A 73 6.94 -1.50 14.96
C ASP A 73 8.23 -1.99 14.25
N ARG A 74 8.09 -2.73 13.13
CA ARG A 74 9.24 -3.12 12.30
C ARG A 74 9.97 -1.91 11.72
N LEU A 75 9.26 -0.96 11.12
CA LEU A 75 9.86 0.24 10.55
C LEU A 75 10.58 1.09 11.61
N ARG A 76 10.03 1.17 12.81
CA ARG A 76 10.69 1.85 13.95
C ARG A 76 12.00 1.16 14.34
N ARG A 77 12.02 -0.18 14.46
CA ARG A 77 13.23 -0.94 14.77
C ARG A 77 14.32 -0.72 13.74
N VAL A 78 14.00 -0.87 12.45
CA VAL A 78 14.96 -0.63 11.34
C VAL A 78 15.55 0.78 11.42
N LYS A 79 14.71 1.79 11.70
CA LYS A 79 15.19 3.17 11.86
C LYS A 79 16.13 3.33 13.06
N HIS A 80 15.83 2.70 14.19
CA HIS A 80 16.69 2.76 15.38
C HIS A 80 18.01 2.03 15.15
N GLU A 81 17.99 0.88 14.52
CA GLU A 81 19.20 0.12 14.18
C GLU A 81 20.12 0.89 13.21
N ALA A 82 19.54 1.54 12.19
CA ALA A 82 20.29 2.39 11.27
C ALA A 82 20.92 3.60 11.98
N ALA A 83 20.17 4.24 12.89
CA ALA A 83 20.68 5.35 13.69
C ALA A 83 21.80 4.92 14.65
N ALA A 84 21.70 3.71 15.25
CA ALA A 84 22.72 3.17 16.15
C ALA A 84 24.03 2.80 15.43
N ARG A 85 23.99 2.48 14.13
CA ARG A 85 25.19 2.16 13.32
C ARG A 85 25.90 3.39 12.79
N ALA A 86 25.48 4.61 13.13
CA ALA A 86 25.99 5.87 12.58
C ALA A 86 25.97 5.92 11.02
N GLU A 87 25.26 5.03 10.38
CA GLU A 87 24.99 5.09 8.96
C GLU A 87 23.95 6.18 8.71
N GLN A 88 24.22 7.02 7.71
CA GLN A 88 23.29 8.08 7.31
C GLN A 88 21.86 7.53 7.27
N PRO A 89 20.86 8.32 7.69
CA PRO A 89 19.49 7.84 7.74
C PRO A 89 19.13 7.27 6.38
N LEU A 90 19.00 5.96 6.31
CA LEU A 90 18.51 5.25 5.13
C LEU A 90 17.01 5.59 4.98
N TRP A 91 16.74 6.85 4.67
CA TRP A 91 15.51 7.27 4.08
C TRP A 91 15.56 6.80 2.62
N ALA A 92 15.49 5.49 2.44
CA ALA A 92 15.08 4.99 1.15
C ALA A 92 13.62 5.44 0.98
N PRO A 93 13.29 6.21 -0.07
CA PRO A 93 11.90 6.39 -0.43
C PRO A 93 11.33 4.99 -0.55
N LEU A 94 10.23 4.72 0.15
CA LEU A 94 9.54 3.43 0.13
C LEU A 94 9.45 2.99 -1.33
N ARG A 95 10.26 2.02 -1.73
CA ARG A 95 10.13 1.40 -3.04
C ARG A 95 8.79 0.70 -3.03
N VAL A 96 7.82 1.27 -3.70
CA VAL A 96 6.53 0.62 -3.94
C VAL A 96 6.83 -0.54 -4.88
N HIS A 97 7.11 -1.71 -4.32
CA HIS A 97 7.12 -2.94 -5.09
C HIS A 97 5.66 -3.24 -5.41
N GLY A 98 5.29 -3.08 -6.66
CA GLY A 98 3.96 -3.47 -7.13
C GLY A 98 3.81 -4.98 -7.16
N PRO A 99 2.57 -5.49 -7.27
CA PRO A 99 2.33 -6.90 -7.48
C PRO A 99 2.99 -7.33 -8.80
N ASP A 100 3.73 -8.42 -8.73
CA ASP A 100 4.39 -9.15 -9.83
C ASP A 100 5.29 -8.36 -10.78
N GLU A 101 6.59 -8.64 -10.68
CA GLU A 101 7.59 -8.35 -11.72
C GLU A 101 7.29 -9.05 -13.06
N ALA A 102 6.27 -9.89 -13.14
CA ALA A 102 5.91 -10.68 -14.32
C ALA A 102 4.98 -9.99 -15.31
N LEU A 103 4.31 -8.89 -14.93
CA LEU A 103 3.52 -8.10 -15.87
C LEU A 103 4.33 -6.90 -16.30
N SER A 104 4.90 -7.01 -17.51
CA SER A 104 5.40 -5.94 -18.37
C SER A 104 5.41 -4.58 -17.68
N ALA A 105 6.62 -4.13 -17.25
CA ALA A 105 6.83 -2.80 -16.71
C ALA A 105 6.51 -1.77 -17.80
N THR A 106 5.23 -1.53 -18.04
CA THR A 106 4.81 -0.42 -18.85
C THR A 106 5.30 0.83 -18.13
N GLU A 107 5.81 1.77 -18.88
CA GLU A 107 6.25 3.10 -18.40
C GLU A 107 5.21 3.70 -17.44
N THR A 108 3.94 3.42 -17.65
CA THR A 108 2.81 3.78 -16.79
C THR A 108 2.85 3.15 -15.39
N ALA A 109 3.21 1.87 -15.26
CA ALA A 109 3.27 1.19 -13.96
C ALA A 109 4.44 1.70 -13.11
N THR A 110 5.61 1.92 -13.73
CA THR A 110 6.76 2.52 -13.06
C THR A 110 6.44 3.93 -12.57
N GLN A 111 5.79 4.72 -13.41
CA GLN A 111 5.37 6.08 -13.08
C GLN A 111 4.35 6.13 -11.95
N LEU A 112 3.40 5.20 -11.93
CA LEU A 112 2.43 5.10 -10.83
C LEU A 112 3.12 4.78 -9.50
N ARG A 113 4.11 3.87 -9.53
CA ARG A 113 4.92 3.54 -8.34
C ARG A 113 5.70 4.75 -7.82
N GLU A 114 6.39 5.48 -8.69
CA GLU A 114 7.13 6.70 -8.32
C GLU A 114 6.21 7.75 -7.70
N THR A 115 5.04 7.97 -8.33
CA THR A 115 4.06 8.92 -7.81
C THR A 115 3.51 8.49 -6.46
N LEU A 116 3.16 7.21 -6.31
CA LEU A 116 2.73 6.67 -5.02
C LEU A 116 3.83 6.77 -3.97
N GLY A 117 5.10 6.60 -4.37
CA GLY A 117 6.26 6.78 -3.48
C GLY A 117 6.41 8.21 -2.95
N SER A 118 6.05 9.21 -3.73
CA SER A 118 6.12 10.62 -3.34
C SER A 118 4.98 11.06 -2.39
N ILE A 119 3.89 10.28 -2.29
CA ILE A 119 2.76 10.59 -1.42
C ILE A 119 3.13 10.24 0.04
N PRO A 120 2.87 11.13 1.02
CA PRO A 120 3.08 10.84 2.43
C PRO A 120 2.42 9.52 2.86
N ALA A 121 3.12 8.69 3.66
CA ALA A 121 2.70 7.34 4.00
C ALA A 121 1.25 7.24 4.48
N GLY A 122 0.82 8.09 5.41
CA GLY A 122 -0.56 8.05 5.93
C GLY A 122 -1.64 8.44 4.91
N GLN A 123 -1.30 9.19 3.85
CA GLN A 123 -2.22 9.49 2.75
C GLN A 123 -2.31 8.30 1.79
N ARG A 124 -1.18 7.68 1.49
CA ARG A 124 -1.08 6.48 0.67
C ARG A 124 -1.81 5.30 1.32
N GLU A 125 -1.57 5.03 2.61
CA GLU A 125 -2.27 3.99 3.37
C GLU A 125 -3.79 4.17 3.31
N ALA A 126 -4.29 5.38 3.53
CA ALA A 126 -5.72 5.66 3.45
C ALA A 126 -6.30 5.37 2.05
N LEU A 127 -5.57 5.71 0.98
CA LEU A 127 -6.00 5.44 -0.39
C LEU A 127 -5.99 3.93 -0.69
N VAL A 128 -4.94 3.21 -0.30
CA VAL A 128 -4.82 1.76 -0.50
C VAL A 128 -5.93 1.02 0.23
N LEU A 129 -6.18 1.34 1.50
CA LEU A 129 -7.24 0.68 2.27
C LEU A 129 -8.63 0.89 1.66
N LEU A 130 -8.94 2.11 1.17
CA LEU A 130 -10.25 2.40 0.59
C LEU A 130 -10.43 1.87 -0.83
N ARG A 131 -9.39 1.91 -1.68
CA ARG A 131 -9.48 1.61 -3.12
C ARG A 131 -8.85 0.30 -3.53
N GLY A 132 -7.77 -0.09 -2.87
CA GLY A 132 -7.11 -1.36 -3.10
C GLY A 132 -7.80 -2.48 -2.33
N GLU A 133 -8.03 -2.27 -1.04
CA GLU A 133 -8.58 -3.29 -0.16
C GLU A 133 -10.10 -3.23 0.01
N GLY A 134 -10.76 -2.21 -0.52
CA GLY A 134 -12.21 -2.08 -0.51
C GLY A 134 -12.82 -1.84 0.88
N LEU A 135 -12.03 -1.37 1.86
CA LEU A 135 -12.55 -1.04 3.19
C LEU A 135 -13.45 0.20 3.12
N SER A 136 -14.50 0.20 3.93
CA SER A 136 -15.27 1.43 4.19
C SER A 136 -14.41 2.47 4.91
N VAL A 137 -14.84 3.72 4.87
CA VAL A 137 -14.15 4.83 5.58
C VAL A 137 -14.07 4.57 7.08
N ARG A 138 -15.10 3.95 7.67
CA ARG A 138 -15.12 3.60 9.10
C ARG A 138 -14.13 2.50 9.42
N GLU A 139 -14.09 1.46 8.61
CA GLU A 139 -13.13 0.35 8.77
C GLU A 139 -11.68 0.82 8.59
N ALA A 140 -11.40 1.62 7.57
CA ALA A 140 -10.08 2.22 7.38
C ALA A 140 -9.68 3.15 8.54
N ALA A 141 -10.62 3.82 9.19
CA ALA A 141 -10.37 4.63 10.37
C ALA A 141 -9.93 3.76 11.56
N VAL A 142 -10.53 2.59 11.74
CA VAL A 142 -10.11 1.60 12.75
C VAL A 142 -8.68 1.13 12.46
N VAL A 143 -8.40 0.71 11.23
CA VAL A 143 -7.04 0.25 10.82
C VAL A 143 -5.99 1.32 11.05
N LEU A 144 -6.30 2.58 10.70
CA LEU A 144 -5.35 3.70 10.81
C LEU A 144 -5.27 4.33 12.19
N GLY A 145 -6.13 3.92 13.14
CA GLY A 145 -6.20 4.51 14.48
C GLY A 145 -6.52 6.01 14.42
N THR A 146 -7.50 6.41 13.58
CA THR A 146 -7.83 7.80 13.32
C THR A 146 -9.33 8.01 13.08
N THR A 147 -9.76 9.23 12.79
CA THR A 147 -11.18 9.52 12.51
C THR A 147 -11.56 9.27 11.04
N ALA A 148 -12.83 8.99 10.80
CA ALA A 148 -13.39 8.85 9.45
C ALA A 148 -13.17 10.11 8.59
N ALA A 149 -13.24 11.31 9.20
CA ALA A 149 -12.97 12.58 8.54
C ALA A 149 -11.49 12.68 8.08
N ALA A 150 -10.56 12.27 8.96
CA ALA A 150 -9.13 12.26 8.62
C ALA A 150 -8.82 11.27 7.49
N VAL A 151 -9.46 10.09 7.47
CA VAL A 151 -9.31 9.12 6.37
C VAL A 151 -9.77 9.71 5.04
N LYS A 152 -10.96 10.33 5.00
CA LYS A 152 -11.46 10.98 3.78
C LYS A 152 -10.51 12.06 3.29
N LEU A 153 -10.00 12.91 4.18
CA LEU A 153 -9.08 13.98 3.84
C LEU A 153 -7.74 13.43 3.30
N ARG A 154 -7.16 12.43 3.98
CA ARG A 154 -5.90 11.78 3.57
C ARG A 154 -6.05 11.12 2.19
N ALA A 155 -7.09 10.33 1.97
CA ALA A 155 -7.35 9.67 0.70
C ALA A 155 -7.63 10.68 -0.44
N GLY A 156 -8.37 11.76 -0.16
CA GLY A 156 -8.61 12.85 -1.11
C GLY A 156 -7.33 13.53 -1.56
N ARG A 157 -6.42 13.84 -0.61
CA ARG A 157 -5.10 14.43 -0.92
C ARG A 157 -4.24 13.48 -1.75
N ALA A 158 -4.21 12.18 -1.42
CA ALA A 158 -3.51 11.18 -2.20
C ALA A 158 -4.04 11.11 -3.64
N LEU A 159 -5.37 11.08 -3.81
CA LEU A 159 -6.00 11.04 -5.12
C LEU A 159 -5.69 12.30 -5.96
N GLN A 160 -5.69 13.47 -5.32
CA GLN A 160 -5.30 14.72 -5.99
C GLN A 160 -3.84 14.70 -6.45
N ALA A 161 -2.92 14.20 -5.60
CA ALA A 161 -1.52 14.06 -5.97
C ALA A 161 -1.34 13.13 -7.19
N LEU A 162 -2.02 11.98 -7.21
CA LEU A 162 -2.02 11.07 -8.36
C LEU A 162 -2.57 11.72 -9.63
N ARG A 163 -3.69 12.43 -9.55
CA ARG A 163 -4.28 13.13 -10.69
C ARG A 163 -3.31 14.17 -11.28
N ARG A 164 -2.72 15.01 -10.45
CA ARG A 164 -1.73 16.02 -10.90
C ARG A 164 -0.53 15.37 -11.58
N ALA A 165 -0.01 14.28 -11.06
CA ALA A 165 1.11 13.57 -11.66
C ALA A 165 0.77 12.99 -13.04
N LEU A 166 -0.44 12.45 -13.19
CA LEU A 166 -0.91 11.89 -14.46
C LEU A 166 -1.23 12.99 -15.50
N GLU A 167 -1.80 14.13 -15.09
CA GLU A 167 -2.13 15.26 -15.95
C GLU A 167 -0.88 16.00 -16.45
N GLY A 168 0.08 16.24 -15.57
CA GLY A 168 1.37 16.87 -15.92
C GLY A 168 2.12 16.12 -17.02
N ARG A 169 1.96 14.80 -17.07
CA ARG A 169 2.60 13.94 -18.07
C ARG A 169 1.86 13.88 -19.41
N ARG A 170 0.54 13.94 -19.40
CA ARG A 170 -0.24 14.07 -20.65
C ARG A 170 0.14 15.34 -21.42
N GLY A 171 0.46 16.42 -20.72
CA GLY A 171 0.96 17.66 -21.32
C GLY A 171 2.35 17.54 -21.96
N LEU A 172 3.26 16.78 -21.35
CA LEU A 172 4.62 16.55 -21.85
C LEU A 172 4.66 15.62 -23.08
N GLY A 173 3.83 14.58 -23.10
CA GLY A 173 3.71 13.66 -24.25
C GLY A 173 3.15 14.34 -25.50
N ARG A 174 2.27 15.32 -25.32
CA ARG A 174 1.68 16.09 -26.44
C ARG A 174 2.68 17.09 -27.05
N ARG A 175 3.58 17.64 -26.23
CA ARG A 175 4.65 18.55 -26.72
C ARG A 175 5.73 17.81 -27.51
N LYS A 176 6.10 16.58 -27.16
CA LYS A 176 7.08 15.79 -27.90
C LYS A 176 6.60 15.36 -29.31
N ARG A 177 5.29 15.21 -29.51
CA ARG A 177 4.73 14.83 -30.82
C ARG A 177 4.59 16.02 -31.81
N SER A 178 4.64 17.25 -31.32
CA SER A 178 4.47 18.46 -32.19
C SER A 178 5.79 18.98 -32.78
N THR A 179 6.96 18.48 -32.34
CA THR A 179 8.27 18.95 -32.82
C THR A 179 8.88 18.09 -33.92
N THR A 180 8.21 17.02 -34.36
CA THR A 180 8.70 16.17 -35.47
C THR A 180 7.88 16.44 -36.73
N ARG A 181 7.94 17.66 -37.26
CA ARG A 181 7.52 17.97 -38.63
C ARG A 181 8.78 18.06 -39.49
N PRO A 182 9.01 17.14 -40.43
CA PRO A 182 10.15 17.27 -41.32
C PRO A 182 9.95 18.49 -42.20
N ARG A 183 10.94 19.39 -42.24
CA ARG A 183 11.07 20.42 -43.29
C ARG A 183 11.30 19.68 -44.60
N SER A 184 10.26 19.59 -45.42
CA SER A 184 10.43 19.24 -46.82
C SER A 184 11.19 20.37 -47.47
N GLY A 185 12.46 20.14 -47.78
CA GLY A 185 13.28 21.02 -48.63
C GLY A 185 12.72 21.04 -50.02
N GLY A 186 12.29 22.24 -50.45
CA GLY A 186 12.09 22.52 -51.85
C GLY A 186 13.45 22.70 -52.52
N MET A 187 13.78 21.83 -53.43
CA MET A 187 14.78 22.13 -54.49
C MET A 187 14.00 22.64 -55.70
N GLY A 188 14.16 23.92 -55.98
CA GLY A 188 13.85 24.50 -57.26
C GLY A 188 15.10 24.52 -58.12
N SER A 189 14.94 24.11 -59.34
CA SER A 189 15.80 24.45 -60.46
C SER A 189 15.18 25.59 -61.22
#